data_13381084f43d91fa867b64bd3d1f7a44
#
_entry.id   13381084f43d91fa867b64bd3d1f7a44
#
_cell.length_a   1.000
_cell.length_b   1.000
_cell.length_c   1.000
_cell.angle_alpha   90.00
_cell.angle_beta   90.00
_cell.angle_gamma   90.00
#
_symmetry.space_group_name_H-M   'P 1'
#
loop_
_entity.id
_entity.type
_entity.pdbx_description
1 polymer ?
#
loop_
_entity_poly.entity_id
_entity_poly.type
_entity_poly.pdbx_seq_one_letter_code
_entity_poly.pdbx_strand_id
1 'polypeptide(L)'
;MKVAVIGGGINGVMTAWAFARRGNSVDLFEKGRLMSATSRSSTKMLHGGLRYLEHGHLGLVREALQERSWWIRQAPQLAGPLELLIPIYRNGERARWLVGAGIRLYDLLATGSGFPRGRWYSADEVAERFPGLKRDQLLGAYGYWDARMDDYQLGLWAAEKTRESGVTIHEQTPVLRIDPATGAVSTAGSSSCYDRIVNVAGPWAERLLATSGVTSAYRLDLIRGSHIVVPGKLEQGCVLQVPGERRILFVLPHGEDTLLGTTEVSQADPDRCAPSDEEIDYLIANYNRCFFEVITRRDIISAFAGIRPIVASKTDFSAASRESVIERQGRLINVFGGKWTTSRALAEAVVTKSQH
;
A
#
# COMPACT_ATOMS: atom_id res chain seq x y z
N MET A 1 -2.13 27.32 12.97
CA MET A 1 -1.21 27.52 11.83
C MET A 1 -1.99 27.34 10.53
N LYS A 2 -1.58 28.00 9.47
CA LYS A 2 -2.07 27.75 8.12
C LYS A 2 -1.12 26.74 7.43
N VAL A 3 -1.65 25.61 6.96
CA VAL A 3 -0.86 24.48 6.44
C VAL A 3 -1.30 24.17 5.02
N ALA A 4 -0.33 24.05 4.11
CA ALA A 4 -0.55 23.48 2.79
C ALA A 4 -0.10 22.02 2.76
N VAL A 5 -0.98 21.11 2.35
CA VAL A 5 -0.66 19.70 2.09
C VAL A 5 -0.71 19.44 0.59
N ILE A 6 0.34 18.90 0.01
CA ILE A 6 0.48 18.71 -1.44
C ILE A 6 0.50 17.22 -1.76
N GLY A 7 -0.56 16.76 -2.42
CA GLY A 7 -0.82 15.36 -2.78
C GLY A 7 -2.11 14.84 -2.16
N GLY A 8 -3.08 14.46 -2.99
CA GLY A 8 -4.42 13.98 -2.60
C GLY A 8 -4.52 12.45 -2.56
N GLY A 9 -3.40 11.74 -2.42
CA GLY A 9 -3.37 10.33 -2.05
C GLY A 9 -3.67 10.10 -0.58
N ILE A 10 -3.77 8.84 -0.15
CA ILE A 10 -4.18 8.49 1.22
C ILE A 10 -3.27 9.15 2.29
N ASN A 11 -1.95 9.19 2.08
CA ASN A 11 -1.03 9.80 3.04
C ASN A 11 -1.27 11.31 3.17
N GLY A 12 -1.57 12.01 2.06
CA GLY A 12 -1.88 13.45 2.10
C GLY A 12 -3.22 13.75 2.73
N VAL A 13 -4.26 13.00 2.39
CA VAL A 13 -5.60 13.13 2.99
C VAL A 13 -5.52 12.91 4.50
N MET A 14 -4.87 11.83 4.97
CA MET A 14 -4.72 11.56 6.40
C MET A 14 -3.88 12.62 7.10
N THR A 15 -2.84 13.15 6.43
CA THR A 15 -2.02 14.25 6.97
C THR A 15 -2.84 15.53 7.14
N ALA A 16 -3.63 15.91 6.13
CA ALA A 16 -4.50 17.08 6.20
C ALA A 16 -5.53 16.93 7.33
N TRP A 17 -6.13 15.73 7.45
CA TRP A 17 -7.06 15.42 8.54
C TRP A 17 -6.41 15.53 9.91
N ALA A 18 -5.19 14.99 10.08
CA ALA A 18 -4.47 15.06 11.35
C ALA A 18 -4.12 16.50 11.78
N PHE A 19 -3.76 17.36 10.82
CA PHE A 19 -3.56 18.81 11.10
C PHE A 19 -4.85 19.51 11.47
N ALA A 20 -5.94 19.28 10.72
CA ALA A 20 -7.23 19.91 10.98
C ALA A 20 -7.78 19.53 12.37
N ARG A 21 -7.70 18.26 12.75
CA ARG A 21 -8.10 17.78 14.10
C ARG A 21 -7.34 18.44 15.25
N ARG A 22 -6.19 19.05 14.96
CA ARG A 22 -5.42 19.85 15.93
C ARG A 22 -5.66 21.37 15.83
N GLY A 23 -6.75 21.76 15.15
CA GLY A 23 -7.18 23.15 15.06
C GLY A 23 -6.38 23.99 14.07
N ASN A 24 -5.69 23.36 13.10
CA ASN A 24 -5.00 24.10 12.05
C ASN A 24 -5.95 24.38 10.88
N SER A 25 -5.76 25.52 10.19
CA SER A 25 -6.37 25.79 8.90
C SER A 25 -5.56 25.09 7.81
N VAL A 26 -6.20 24.23 7.01
CA VAL A 26 -5.51 23.35 6.07
C VAL A 26 -6.09 23.48 4.66
N ASP A 27 -5.21 23.71 3.69
CA ASP A 27 -5.48 23.59 2.27
C ASP A 27 -4.78 22.31 1.75
N LEU A 28 -5.54 21.39 1.12
CA LEU A 28 -5.02 20.20 0.45
C LEU A 28 -5.07 20.40 -1.06
N PHE A 29 -3.93 20.30 -1.72
CA PHE A 29 -3.80 20.44 -3.18
C PHE A 29 -3.55 19.09 -3.84
N GLU A 30 -4.36 18.76 -4.85
CA GLU A 30 -4.20 17.58 -5.69
C GLU A 30 -4.20 17.98 -7.17
N LYS A 31 -3.18 17.50 -7.91
CA LYS A 31 -3.04 17.82 -9.35
C LYS A 31 -4.13 17.22 -10.23
N GLY A 32 -4.68 16.08 -9.81
CA GLY A 32 -5.77 15.38 -10.48
C GLY A 32 -7.00 15.28 -9.58
N ARG A 33 -7.62 14.10 -9.57
CA ARG A 33 -8.67 13.76 -8.60
C ARG A 33 -8.07 13.05 -7.39
N LEU A 34 -8.73 13.17 -6.26
CA LEU A 34 -8.32 12.45 -5.04
C LEU A 34 -8.21 10.94 -5.31
N MET A 35 -7.22 10.32 -4.72
CA MET A 35 -6.95 8.87 -4.82
C MET A 35 -6.69 8.33 -6.24
N SER A 36 -6.61 9.16 -7.28
CA SER A 36 -6.57 8.72 -8.67
C SER A 36 -5.27 8.04 -9.12
N ALA A 37 -4.22 8.03 -8.29
CA ALA A 37 -2.91 7.46 -8.60
C ALA A 37 -2.63 6.19 -7.76
N THR A 38 -1.47 6.11 -7.12
CA THR A 38 -1.00 4.94 -6.34
C THR A 38 -2.02 4.45 -5.31
N SER A 39 -2.78 5.36 -4.69
CA SER A 39 -3.70 5.01 -3.59
C SER A 39 -4.88 4.13 -4.02
N ARG A 40 -5.32 4.17 -5.29
CA ARG A 40 -6.35 3.28 -5.85
C ARG A 40 -5.80 2.04 -6.55
N SER A 41 -4.48 1.95 -6.67
CA SER A 41 -3.80 0.89 -7.43
C SER A 41 -3.00 -0.02 -6.50
N SER A 42 -3.50 -0.25 -5.28
CA SER A 42 -2.90 -1.17 -4.32
C SER A 42 -3.34 -2.62 -4.58
N THR A 43 -2.78 -3.56 -3.83
CA THR A 43 -3.23 -4.98 -3.80
C THR A 43 -4.57 -5.15 -3.05
N LYS A 44 -5.33 -4.07 -2.78
CA LYS A 44 -6.63 -4.08 -2.08
C LYS A 44 -6.61 -4.70 -0.68
N MET A 45 -5.48 -4.57 0.01
CA MET A 45 -5.28 -5.14 1.34
C MET A 45 -4.84 -4.11 2.37
N LEU A 46 -5.41 -4.23 3.57
CA LEU A 46 -4.86 -3.68 4.81
C LEU A 46 -4.16 -4.82 5.53
N HIS A 47 -2.84 -4.80 5.56
CA HIS A 47 -2.05 -5.93 6.07
C HIS A 47 -0.99 -5.49 7.07
N GLY A 48 -0.66 -6.37 8.03
CA GLY A 48 0.42 -6.16 8.98
C GLY A 48 1.82 -6.38 8.39
N GLY A 49 1.90 -7.01 7.21
CA GLY A 49 3.16 -7.29 6.54
C GLY A 49 3.92 -8.46 7.17
N LEU A 50 3.34 -9.65 7.15
CA LEU A 50 3.94 -10.90 7.66
C LEU A 50 5.43 -11.08 7.24
N ARG A 51 5.79 -10.68 6.01
CA ARG A 51 7.18 -10.76 5.51
C ARG A 51 8.18 -9.91 6.30
N TYR A 52 7.75 -8.84 6.98
CA TYR A 52 8.67 -8.03 7.77
C TYR A 52 9.18 -8.76 9.02
N LEU A 53 8.49 -9.83 9.44
CA LEU A 53 8.98 -10.70 10.51
C LEU A 53 10.26 -11.44 10.11
N GLU A 54 10.43 -11.78 8.82
CA GLU A 54 11.66 -12.41 8.30
C GLU A 54 12.89 -11.50 8.50
N HIS A 55 12.67 -10.19 8.63
CA HIS A 55 13.72 -9.18 8.85
C HIS A 55 13.73 -8.61 10.28
N GLY A 56 12.95 -9.20 11.21
CA GLY A 56 12.92 -8.79 12.62
C GLY A 56 12.19 -7.46 12.91
N HIS A 57 11.46 -6.89 11.96
CA HIS A 57 10.75 -5.60 12.12
C HIS A 57 9.43 -5.73 12.91
N LEU A 58 9.50 -6.22 14.15
CA LEU A 58 8.32 -6.49 14.99
C LEU A 58 7.48 -5.23 15.26
N GLY A 59 8.13 -4.10 15.48
CA GLY A 59 7.46 -2.81 15.74
C GLY A 59 6.58 -2.37 14.57
N LEU A 60 7.10 -2.48 13.34
CA LEU A 60 6.37 -2.14 12.11
C LEU A 60 5.15 -3.05 11.90
N VAL A 61 5.31 -4.35 12.17
CA VAL A 61 4.20 -5.30 12.06
C VAL A 61 3.12 -4.97 13.08
N ARG A 62 3.47 -4.72 14.34
CA ARG A 62 2.52 -4.36 15.40
C ARG A 62 1.76 -3.08 15.07
N GLU A 63 2.46 -2.03 14.63
CA GLU A 63 1.84 -0.77 14.19
C GLU A 63 0.85 -1.03 13.05
N ALA A 64 1.28 -1.73 11.99
CA ALA A 64 0.42 -2.00 10.85
C ALA A 64 -0.82 -2.83 11.22
N LEU A 65 -0.72 -3.77 12.16
CA LEU A 65 -1.85 -4.56 12.67
C LEU A 65 -2.84 -3.69 13.47
N GLN A 66 -2.34 -2.73 14.26
CA GLN A 66 -3.17 -1.78 14.98
C GLN A 66 -3.92 -0.84 14.01
N GLU A 67 -3.20 -0.32 13.01
CA GLU A 67 -3.76 0.54 11.97
C GLU A 67 -4.80 -0.20 11.12
N ARG A 68 -4.55 -1.45 10.71
CA ARG A 68 -5.52 -2.31 10.04
C ARG A 68 -6.82 -2.40 10.83
N SER A 69 -6.71 -2.68 12.14
CA SER A 69 -7.88 -2.81 13.02
C SER A 69 -8.61 -1.47 13.18
N TRP A 70 -7.89 -0.35 13.17
CA TRP A 70 -8.49 0.97 13.21
C TRP A 70 -9.33 1.23 11.95
N TRP A 71 -8.79 0.98 10.75
CA TRP A 71 -9.50 1.16 9.48
C TRP A 71 -10.80 0.38 9.41
N ILE A 72 -10.76 -0.90 9.79
CA ILE A 72 -11.96 -1.76 9.80
C ILE A 72 -13.03 -1.23 10.74
N ARG A 73 -12.64 -0.76 11.93
CA ARG A 73 -13.61 -0.17 12.88
C ARG A 73 -14.22 1.14 12.38
N GLN A 74 -13.46 1.93 11.62
CA GLN A 74 -13.95 3.21 11.11
C GLN A 74 -14.87 3.07 9.90
N ALA A 75 -14.61 2.11 9.02
CA ALA A 75 -15.37 1.91 7.78
C ALA A 75 -15.58 0.43 7.47
N PRO A 76 -16.35 -0.31 8.31
CA PRO A 76 -16.54 -1.77 8.18
C PRO A 76 -17.21 -2.17 6.87
N GLN A 77 -17.92 -1.27 6.21
CA GLN A 77 -18.53 -1.50 4.90
C GLN A 77 -17.51 -1.48 3.75
N LEU A 78 -16.31 -0.89 3.96
CA LEU A 78 -15.27 -0.71 2.94
C LEU A 78 -14.01 -1.55 3.21
N ALA A 79 -13.88 -2.08 4.42
CA ALA A 79 -12.76 -2.94 4.81
C ALA A 79 -13.24 -4.03 5.77
N GLY A 80 -12.74 -5.24 5.60
CA GLY A 80 -13.14 -6.37 6.43
C GLY A 80 -12.12 -7.49 6.44
N PRO A 81 -12.28 -8.45 7.37
CA PRO A 81 -11.38 -9.60 7.49
C PRO A 81 -11.26 -10.39 6.19
N LEU A 82 -10.06 -10.90 5.92
CA LEU A 82 -9.76 -11.79 4.82
C LEU A 82 -8.80 -12.89 5.30
N GLU A 83 -9.22 -14.14 5.18
CA GLU A 83 -8.31 -15.27 5.38
C GLU A 83 -7.41 -15.45 4.16
N LEU A 84 -6.13 -15.67 4.41
CA LEU A 84 -5.11 -15.90 3.41
C LEU A 84 -4.46 -17.25 3.63
N LEU A 85 -4.44 -18.08 2.60
CA LEU A 85 -3.77 -19.37 2.60
C LEU A 85 -2.35 -19.24 2.03
N ILE A 86 -1.37 -19.79 2.74
CA ILE A 86 0.00 -19.97 2.26
C ILE A 86 0.21 -21.46 1.99
N PRO A 87 0.09 -21.93 0.75
CA PRO A 87 0.32 -23.33 0.40
C PRO A 87 1.77 -23.71 0.65
N ILE A 88 1.97 -24.88 1.22
CA ILE A 88 3.27 -25.46 1.51
C ILE A 88 3.44 -26.72 0.67
N TYR A 89 4.40 -26.67 -0.23
CA TYR A 89 4.77 -27.78 -1.09
C TYR A 89 6.02 -28.48 -0.56
N ARG A 90 6.19 -29.80 -0.87
CA ARG A 90 7.32 -30.61 -0.40
C ARG A 90 8.66 -30.01 -0.76
N ASN A 91 8.77 -29.43 -1.95
CA ASN A 91 9.98 -28.80 -2.48
C ASN A 91 9.88 -27.27 -2.50
N GLY A 92 9.06 -26.69 -1.59
CA GLY A 92 8.84 -25.24 -1.53
C GLY A 92 10.04 -24.50 -0.90
N GLU A 93 10.14 -23.21 -1.21
CA GLU A 93 11.23 -22.33 -0.77
C GLU A 93 11.29 -22.13 0.75
N ARG A 94 10.16 -22.23 1.46
CA ARG A 94 10.08 -22.03 2.91
C ARG A 94 9.66 -23.30 3.62
N ALA A 95 10.45 -23.66 4.63
CA ALA A 95 10.11 -24.79 5.49
C ALA A 95 8.80 -24.56 6.24
N ARG A 96 7.96 -25.60 6.33
CA ARG A 96 6.66 -25.58 7.02
C ARG A 96 6.75 -24.98 8.44
N TRP A 97 7.74 -25.42 9.23
CA TRP A 97 7.90 -24.95 10.62
C TRP A 97 8.19 -23.47 10.71
N LEU A 98 8.95 -22.90 9.74
CA LEU A 98 9.31 -21.49 9.71
C LEU A 98 8.07 -20.63 9.43
N VAL A 99 7.24 -21.02 8.44
CA VAL A 99 5.98 -20.33 8.14
C VAL A 99 5.04 -20.38 9.35
N GLY A 100 4.92 -21.55 9.99
CA GLY A 100 4.10 -21.73 11.19
C GLY A 100 4.56 -20.88 12.37
N ALA A 101 5.86 -20.77 12.60
CA ALA A 101 6.42 -19.92 13.65
C ALA A 101 6.14 -18.43 13.34
N GLY A 102 6.31 -18.01 12.09
CA GLY A 102 6.00 -16.65 11.65
C GLY A 102 4.52 -16.28 11.87
N ILE A 103 3.60 -17.19 11.53
CA ILE A 103 2.15 -16.96 11.72
C ILE A 103 1.80 -16.88 13.20
N ARG A 104 2.35 -17.75 14.07
CA ARG A 104 2.12 -17.67 15.51
C ARG A 104 2.61 -16.34 16.11
N LEU A 105 3.77 -15.87 15.65
CA LEU A 105 4.30 -14.57 16.07
C LEU A 105 3.42 -13.42 15.57
N TYR A 106 2.92 -13.54 14.33
CA TYR A 106 1.99 -12.56 13.74
C TYR A 106 0.69 -12.47 14.54
N ASP A 107 0.11 -13.62 14.92
CA ASP A 107 -1.09 -13.70 15.76
C ASP A 107 -0.86 -13.10 17.15
N LEU A 108 0.33 -13.33 17.74
CA LEU A 108 0.69 -12.73 19.02
C LEU A 108 0.73 -11.19 18.92
N LEU A 109 1.31 -10.65 17.84
CA LEU A 109 1.35 -9.20 17.59
C LEU A 109 -0.03 -8.63 17.26
N ALA A 110 -0.93 -9.44 16.71
CA ALA A 110 -2.32 -9.09 16.39
C ALA A 110 -3.29 -9.26 17.60
N THR A 111 -2.79 -9.60 18.77
CA THR A 111 -3.64 -9.80 19.96
C THR A 111 -4.52 -8.58 20.23
N GLY A 112 -5.81 -8.81 20.45
CA GLY A 112 -6.83 -7.76 20.66
C GLY A 112 -7.44 -7.23 19.35
N SER A 113 -7.03 -7.72 18.17
CA SER A 113 -7.63 -7.32 16.88
C SER A 113 -9.04 -7.87 16.65
N GLY A 114 -9.46 -8.91 17.39
CA GLY A 114 -10.71 -9.63 17.14
C GLY A 114 -10.66 -10.63 16.00
N PHE A 115 -9.50 -10.81 15.34
CA PHE A 115 -9.34 -11.78 14.26
C PHE A 115 -9.10 -13.18 14.78
N PRO A 116 -9.56 -14.23 14.04
CA PRO A 116 -9.21 -15.61 14.37
C PRO A 116 -7.70 -15.84 14.30
N ARG A 117 -7.23 -16.86 15.01
CA ARG A 117 -5.81 -17.26 14.92
C ARG A 117 -5.56 -18.05 13.64
N GLY A 118 -4.36 -17.91 13.12
CA GLY A 118 -3.89 -18.73 12.02
C GLY A 118 -3.78 -20.20 12.41
N ARG A 119 -4.07 -21.08 11.45
CA ARG A 119 -4.00 -22.54 11.66
C ARG A 119 -3.42 -23.25 10.45
N TRP A 120 -3.01 -24.48 10.67
CA TRP A 120 -2.65 -25.42 9.62
C TRP A 120 -3.90 -26.09 9.06
N TYR A 121 -3.94 -26.23 7.74
CA TYR A 121 -4.90 -27.02 6.98
C TYR A 121 -4.15 -28.16 6.29
N SER A 122 -4.65 -29.40 6.39
CA SER A 122 -4.17 -30.54 5.62
C SER A 122 -4.38 -30.34 4.12
N ALA A 123 -3.73 -31.15 3.28
CA ALA A 123 -3.94 -31.09 1.84
C ALA A 123 -5.40 -31.31 1.44
N ASP A 124 -6.12 -32.20 2.15
CA ASP A 124 -7.54 -32.47 1.90
C ASP A 124 -8.42 -31.26 2.29
N GLU A 125 -8.19 -30.65 3.46
CA GLU A 125 -8.88 -29.43 3.87
C GLU A 125 -8.62 -28.27 2.90
N VAL A 126 -7.40 -28.15 2.36
CA VAL A 126 -7.07 -27.14 1.33
C VAL A 126 -7.84 -27.43 0.03
N ALA A 127 -7.97 -28.71 -0.34
CA ALA A 127 -8.69 -29.13 -1.53
C ALA A 127 -10.18 -28.78 -1.50
N GLU A 128 -10.78 -28.85 -0.31
CA GLU A 128 -12.18 -28.46 -0.12
C GLU A 128 -12.36 -26.93 -0.13
N ARG A 129 -11.44 -26.19 0.51
CA ARG A 129 -11.52 -24.76 0.67
C ARG A 129 -11.05 -23.97 -0.56
N PHE A 130 -10.11 -24.55 -1.32
CA PHE A 130 -9.50 -23.94 -2.49
C PHE A 130 -9.39 -24.96 -3.63
N PRO A 131 -10.50 -25.40 -4.19
CA PRO A 131 -10.54 -26.55 -5.13
C PRO A 131 -9.73 -26.32 -6.41
N GLY A 132 -9.51 -25.06 -6.80
CA GLY A 132 -8.70 -24.72 -7.97
C GLY A 132 -7.19 -24.93 -7.80
N LEU A 133 -6.68 -25.08 -6.58
CA LEU A 133 -5.24 -25.19 -6.33
C LEU A 133 -4.72 -26.59 -6.68
N LYS A 134 -3.59 -26.68 -7.42
CA LYS A 134 -2.93 -27.94 -7.74
C LYS A 134 -2.41 -28.64 -6.50
N ARG A 135 -2.66 -29.96 -6.43
CA ARG A 135 -2.36 -30.79 -5.25
C ARG A 135 -1.03 -31.53 -5.33
N ASP A 136 -0.38 -31.54 -6.52
CA ASP A 136 0.90 -32.23 -6.65
C ASP A 136 1.93 -31.68 -5.67
N GLN A 137 2.51 -32.59 -4.85
CA GLN A 137 3.46 -32.26 -3.78
C GLN A 137 2.92 -31.29 -2.68
N LEU A 138 1.62 -30.99 -2.66
CA LEU A 138 1.02 -30.14 -1.62
C LEU A 138 0.99 -30.88 -0.28
N LEU A 139 1.64 -30.33 0.72
CA LEU A 139 1.60 -30.84 2.12
C LEU A 139 0.38 -30.32 2.88
N GLY A 140 -0.14 -29.17 2.50
CA GLY A 140 -1.21 -28.42 3.15
C GLY A 140 -0.98 -26.93 3.02
N ALA A 141 -1.66 -26.13 3.86
CA ALA A 141 -1.48 -24.69 3.89
C ALA A 141 -1.55 -24.14 5.31
N TYR A 142 -0.89 -23.03 5.57
CA TYR A 142 -1.20 -22.18 6.71
C TYR A 142 -2.21 -21.13 6.32
N GLY A 143 -3.32 -21.06 7.07
CA GLY A 143 -4.24 -19.93 7.03
C GLY A 143 -3.83 -18.88 8.05
N TYR A 144 -3.91 -17.61 7.68
CA TYR A 144 -3.76 -16.48 8.58
C TYR A 144 -4.68 -15.32 8.14
N TRP A 145 -4.88 -14.35 9.02
CA TRP A 145 -5.85 -13.30 8.80
C TRP A 145 -5.22 -11.94 8.60
N ASP A 146 -5.58 -11.32 7.50
CA ASP A 146 -5.40 -9.90 7.24
C ASP A 146 -6.75 -9.26 6.87
N ALA A 147 -6.76 -8.15 6.14
CA ALA A 147 -8.00 -7.53 5.73
C ALA A 147 -7.98 -7.15 4.25
N ARG A 148 -9.14 -7.29 3.62
CA ARG A 148 -9.44 -6.69 2.32
C ARG A 148 -9.92 -5.26 2.50
N MET A 149 -9.77 -4.43 1.46
CA MET A 149 -10.36 -3.09 1.37
C MET A 149 -10.75 -2.75 -0.06
N ASP A 150 -11.75 -1.90 -0.22
CA ASP A 150 -11.87 -1.07 -1.41
C ASP A 150 -11.00 0.17 -1.19
N ASP A 151 -9.79 0.17 -1.73
CA ASP A 151 -8.81 1.23 -1.49
C ASP A 151 -9.25 2.60 -2.00
N TYR A 152 -9.99 2.62 -3.13
CA TYR A 152 -10.50 3.85 -3.69
C TYR A 152 -11.64 4.44 -2.85
N GLN A 153 -12.66 3.65 -2.55
CA GLN A 153 -13.81 4.10 -1.76
C GLN A 153 -13.42 4.43 -0.31
N LEU A 154 -12.52 3.62 0.28
CA LEU A 154 -12.01 3.88 1.63
C LEU A 154 -11.18 5.18 1.67
N GLY A 155 -10.41 5.45 0.62
CA GLY A 155 -9.70 6.72 0.48
C GLY A 155 -10.63 7.92 0.31
N LEU A 156 -11.70 7.79 -0.48
CA LEU A 156 -12.72 8.84 -0.63
C LEU A 156 -13.49 9.07 0.68
N TRP A 157 -13.80 8.00 1.42
CA TRP A 157 -14.39 8.10 2.76
C TRP A 157 -13.46 8.92 3.70
N ALA A 158 -12.16 8.64 3.69
CA ALA A 158 -11.21 9.41 4.48
C ALA A 158 -11.15 10.89 4.04
N ALA A 159 -11.22 11.14 2.73
CA ALA A 159 -11.26 12.51 2.20
C ALA A 159 -12.52 13.27 2.64
N GLU A 160 -13.68 12.59 2.69
CA GLU A 160 -14.91 13.20 3.20
C GLU A 160 -14.79 13.56 4.69
N LYS A 161 -14.26 12.65 5.51
CA LYS A 161 -13.95 12.96 6.92
C LYS A 161 -12.96 14.12 7.08
N THR A 162 -12.06 14.26 6.12
CA THR A 162 -11.13 15.39 6.07
C THR A 162 -11.86 16.70 5.77
N ARG A 163 -12.80 16.73 4.80
CA ARG A 163 -13.66 17.89 4.51
C ARG A 163 -14.53 18.29 5.72
N GLU A 164 -15.18 17.29 6.32
CA GLU A 164 -15.99 17.50 7.55
C GLU A 164 -15.18 18.14 8.69
N SER A 165 -13.86 17.95 8.71
CA SER A 165 -12.94 18.55 9.68
C SER A 165 -12.51 19.98 9.32
N GLY A 166 -13.07 20.59 8.26
CA GLY A 166 -12.81 21.97 7.84
C GLY A 166 -11.61 22.14 6.91
N VAL A 167 -11.10 21.07 6.30
CA VAL A 167 -10.03 21.16 5.29
C VAL A 167 -10.61 21.60 3.95
N THR A 168 -10.00 22.62 3.34
CA THR A 168 -10.29 23.02 1.96
C THR A 168 -9.50 22.11 1.00
N ILE A 169 -10.21 21.38 0.13
CA ILE A 169 -9.59 20.47 -0.83
C ILE A 169 -9.68 21.05 -2.24
N HIS A 170 -8.53 21.25 -2.86
CA HIS A 170 -8.36 21.77 -4.21
C HIS A 170 -7.95 20.62 -5.15
N GLU A 171 -8.93 19.97 -5.78
CA GLU A 171 -8.68 19.00 -6.85
C GLU A 171 -8.35 19.70 -8.17
N GLN A 172 -7.67 19.00 -9.09
CA GLN A 172 -7.25 19.51 -10.41
C GLN A 172 -6.44 20.82 -10.29
N THR A 173 -5.73 20.98 -9.17
CA THR A 173 -4.97 22.17 -8.83
C THR A 173 -3.51 21.79 -8.56
N PRO A 174 -2.71 21.64 -9.63
CA PRO A 174 -1.30 21.31 -9.49
C PRO A 174 -0.53 22.43 -8.81
N VAL A 175 0.22 22.11 -7.78
CA VAL A 175 1.24 22.99 -7.21
C VAL A 175 2.46 22.94 -8.13
N LEU A 176 2.84 24.10 -8.66
CA LEU A 176 3.93 24.24 -9.62
C LEU A 176 5.27 24.51 -8.93
N ARG A 177 5.24 25.26 -7.82
CA ARG A 177 6.44 25.64 -7.07
C ARG A 177 6.13 25.86 -5.59
N ILE A 178 7.11 25.58 -4.76
CA ILE A 178 7.11 25.86 -3.32
C ILE A 178 8.37 26.64 -2.92
N ASP A 179 8.27 27.47 -1.91
CA ASP A 179 9.42 28.16 -1.31
C ASP A 179 9.45 27.89 0.21
N PRO A 180 10.40 27.07 0.67
CA PRO A 180 10.54 26.74 2.11
C PRO A 180 10.87 27.95 3.01
N ALA A 181 11.48 29.01 2.47
CA ALA A 181 11.90 30.16 3.24
C ALA A 181 10.69 31.08 3.56
N THR A 182 9.90 31.38 2.54
CA THR A 182 8.73 32.28 2.66
C THR A 182 7.45 31.53 3.04
N GLY A 183 7.39 30.21 2.76
CA GLY A 183 6.18 29.44 2.87
C GLY A 183 5.23 29.58 1.68
N ALA A 184 5.70 30.13 0.56
CA ALA A 184 4.89 30.33 -0.62
C ALA A 184 4.61 29.01 -1.34
N VAL A 185 3.35 28.81 -1.74
CA VAL A 185 2.87 27.73 -2.59
C VAL A 185 2.21 28.35 -3.80
N SER A 186 2.71 28.03 -4.99
CA SER A 186 2.25 28.61 -6.26
C SER A 186 1.54 27.57 -7.12
N THR A 187 0.36 27.91 -7.60
CA THR A 187 -0.43 27.19 -8.61
C THR A 187 -0.50 27.99 -9.91
N ALA A 188 -1.20 27.51 -10.92
CA ALA A 188 -1.35 28.22 -12.20
C ALA A 188 -2.08 29.59 -12.03
N GLY A 189 -2.96 29.73 -11.04
CA GLY A 189 -3.82 30.90 -10.88
C GLY A 189 -3.53 31.74 -9.64
N SER A 190 -2.69 31.27 -8.72
CA SER A 190 -2.49 31.95 -7.44
C SER A 190 -1.19 31.59 -6.75
N SER A 191 -0.77 32.44 -5.81
CA SER A 191 0.28 32.09 -4.85
C SER A 191 -0.19 32.51 -3.44
N SER A 192 -0.02 31.63 -2.49
CA SER A 192 -0.40 31.85 -1.09
C SER A 192 0.72 31.43 -0.16
N CYS A 193 0.83 32.10 1.00
CA CYS A 193 1.82 31.75 2.03
C CYS A 193 1.20 30.92 3.14
N TYR A 194 1.99 29.95 3.63
CA TYR A 194 1.65 29.00 4.67
C TYR A 194 2.72 28.96 5.77
N ASP A 195 2.30 28.68 6.99
CA ASP A 195 3.22 28.46 8.11
C ASP A 195 4.00 27.17 7.93
N ARG A 196 3.35 26.17 7.29
CA ARG A 196 3.94 24.87 6.94
C ARG A 196 3.49 24.42 5.56
N ILE A 197 4.40 23.83 4.83
CA ILE A 197 4.16 23.14 3.56
C ILE A 197 4.50 21.67 3.78
N VAL A 198 3.58 20.76 3.49
CA VAL A 198 3.81 19.32 3.58
C VAL A 198 3.76 18.71 2.18
N ASN A 199 4.92 18.32 1.66
CA ASN A 199 5.04 17.63 0.37
C ASN A 199 4.82 16.13 0.59
N VAL A 200 3.63 15.63 0.25
CA VAL A 200 3.20 14.23 0.31
C VAL A 200 2.80 13.76 -1.09
N ALA A 201 3.44 14.31 -2.13
CA ALA A 201 3.09 14.07 -3.52
C ALA A 201 3.48 12.66 -4.05
N GLY A 202 3.86 11.74 -3.14
CA GLY A 202 4.16 10.34 -3.48
C GLY A 202 5.24 10.23 -4.56
N PRO A 203 4.97 9.54 -5.69
CA PRO A 203 5.96 9.41 -6.77
C PRO A 203 6.42 10.72 -7.39
N TRP A 204 5.69 11.81 -7.23
CA TRP A 204 6.03 13.14 -7.78
C TRP A 204 6.72 14.06 -6.77
N ALA A 205 7.00 13.59 -5.55
CA ALA A 205 7.58 14.43 -4.50
C ALA A 205 8.94 15.05 -4.91
N GLU A 206 9.82 14.27 -5.51
CA GLU A 206 11.12 14.77 -5.98
C GLU A 206 10.98 15.75 -7.16
N ARG A 207 10.01 15.53 -8.05
CA ARG A 207 9.75 16.45 -9.17
C ARG A 207 9.33 17.83 -8.68
N LEU A 208 8.46 17.90 -7.66
CA LEU A 208 8.07 19.17 -7.04
C LEU A 208 9.27 19.90 -6.43
N LEU A 209 10.17 19.16 -5.74
CA LEU A 209 11.38 19.73 -5.19
C LEU A 209 12.30 20.28 -6.29
N ALA A 210 12.53 19.49 -7.34
CA ALA A 210 13.39 19.88 -8.46
C ALA A 210 12.88 21.15 -9.16
N THR A 211 11.55 21.24 -9.46
CA THR A 211 10.94 22.42 -10.08
C THR A 211 10.98 23.65 -9.15
N SER A 212 11.08 23.43 -7.85
CA SER A 212 11.18 24.49 -6.84
C SER A 212 12.61 24.92 -6.52
N GLY A 213 13.62 24.22 -7.06
CA GLY A 213 15.02 24.46 -6.74
C GLY A 213 15.42 24.02 -5.31
N VAL A 214 14.66 23.08 -4.74
CA VAL A 214 14.88 22.54 -3.40
C VAL A 214 15.60 21.20 -3.49
N THR A 215 16.68 21.02 -2.76
CA THR A 215 17.40 19.74 -2.65
C THR A 215 16.97 18.98 -1.42
N SER A 216 16.91 17.64 -1.51
CA SER A 216 16.67 16.74 -0.38
C SER A 216 17.85 15.82 -0.16
N ALA A 217 18.06 15.39 1.09
CA ALA A 217 19.03 14.34 1.42
C ALA A 217 18.57 12.95 0.98
N TYR A 218 17.30 12.79 0.64
CA TYR A 218 16.69 11.51 0.27
C TYR A 218 16.33 11.48 -1.21
N ARG A 219 16.33 10.26 -1.75
CA ARG A 219 15.91 9.94 -3.12
C ARG A 219 14.85 8.87 -3.09
N LEU A 220 14.06 8.80 -4.15
CA LEU A 220 13.03 7.79 -4.34
C LEU A 220 13.39 6.84 -5.48
N ASP A 221 13.32 5.55 -5.19
CA ASP A 221 13.22 4.53 -6.21
C ASP A 221 11.74 4.29 -6.50
N LEU A 222 11.34 4.43 -7.76
CA LEU A 222 9.98 4.21 -8.17
C LEU A 222 9.82 2.76 -8.66
N ILE A 223 8.98 1.99 -7.97
CA ILE A 223 8.73 0.59 -8.29
C ILE A 223 7.28 0.42 -8.73
N ARG A 224 7.11 0.07 -10.00
CA ARG A 224 5.81 -0.28 -10.56
C ARG A 224 5.41 -1.69 -10.09
N GLY A 225 4.17 -1.83 -9.67
CA GLY A 225 3.56 -3.11 -9.35
C GLY A 225 2.25 -3.26 -10.11
N SER A 226 2.19 -4.28 -10.95
CA SER A 226 1.07 -4.56 -11.84
C SER A 226 0.16 -5.63 -11.29
N HIS A 227 -1.13 -5.52 -11.59
CA HIS A 227 -2.19 -6.45 -11.21
C HIS A 227 -3.06 -6.75 -12.43
N ILE A 228 -3.62 -7.96 -12.47
CA ILE A 228 -4.67 -8.35 -13.42
C ILE A 228 -5.88 -8.86 -12.67
N VAL A 229 -7.06 -8.65 -13.25
CA VAL A 229 -8.33 -9.20 -12.78
C VAL A 229 -8.80 -10.23 -13.80
N VAL A 230 -9.15 -11.41 -13.33
CA VAL A 230 -9.61 -12.52 -14.15
C VAL A 230 -10.92 -13.09 -13.58
N PRO A 231 -11.76 -13.79 -14.39
CA PRO A 231 -12.98 -14.41 -13.90
C PRO A 231 -12.70 -15.44 -12.79
N GLY A 232 -13.66 -15.64 -11.91
CA GLY A 232 -13.64 -16.68 -10.88
C GLY A 232 -13.74 -16.10 -9.49
N LYS A 233 -14.76 -16.52 -8.76
CA LYS A 233 -15.03 -16.07 -7.39
C LYS A 233 -14.20 -16.87 -6.40
N LEU A 234 -13.56 -16.17 -5.49
CA LEU A 234 -12.84 -16.74 -4.36
C LEU A 234 -13.49 -16.28 -3.03
N GLU A 235 -13.53 -17.17 -2.06
CA GLU A 235 -13.96 -16.85 -0.68
C GLU A 235 -12.75 -16.43 0.18
N GLN A 236 -11.56 -16.95 -0.13
CA GLN A 236 -10.32 -16.74 0.60
C GLN A 236 -9.22 -16.30 -0.36
N GLY A 237 -8.21 -15.62 0.16
CA GLY A 237 -7.03 -15.30 -0.62
C GLY A 237 -5.97 -16.41 -0.57
N CYS A 238 -5.08 -16.41 -1.55
CA CYS A 238 -3.92 -17.29 -1.59
C CYS A 238 -2.64 -16.47 -1.78
N VAL A 239 -1.58 -16.85 -1.07
CA VAL A 239 -0.26 -16.27 -1.18
C VAL A 239 0.66 -17.27 -1.85
N LEU A 240 1.00 -17.03 -3.10
CA LEU A 240 1.88 -17.90 -3.88
C LEU A 240 3.34 -17.51 -3.67
N GLN A 241 4.17 -18.50 -3.44
CA GLN A 241 5.62 -18.36 -3.48
C GLN A 241 6.11 -18.55 -4.91
N VAL A 242 6.93 -17.62 -5.40
CA VAL A 242 7.52 -17.73 -6.74
C VAL A 242 8.85 -18.47 -6.62
N PRO A 243 9.04 -19.61 -7.32
CA PRO A 243 10.27 -20.37 -7.25
C PRO A 243 11.49 -19.57 -7.70
N GLY A 244 12.58 -19.72 -6.97
CA GLY A 244 13.84 -19.00 -7.25
C GLY A 244 13.80 -17.51 -6.93
N GLU A 245 12.67 -17.01 -6.39
CA GLU A 245 12.50 -15.62 -6.04
C GLU A 245 12.06 -15.46 -4.58
N ARG A 246 12.46 -14.35 -3.95
CA ARG A 246 11.92 -13.98 -2.63
C ARG A 246 10.52 -13.38 -2.69
N ARG A 247 9.98 -13.18 -3.89
CA ARG A 247 8.67 -12.57 -4.11
C ARG A 247 7.54 -13.50 -3.77
N ILE A 248 6.42 -12.87 -3.43
CA ILE A 248 5.12 -13.53 -3.30
C ILE A 248 4.14 -12.85 -4.24
N LEU A 249 3.20 -13.62 -4.73
CA LEU A 249 2.05 -13.12 -5.47
C LEU A 249 0.79 -13.38 -4.66
N PHE A 250 -0.12 -12.43 -4.69
CA PHE A 250 -1.43 -12.57 -4.11
C PHE A 250 -2.44 -12.99 -5.17
N VAL A 251 -3.31 -13.92 -4.82
CA VAL A 251 -4.51 -14.30 -5.56
C VAL A 251 -5.67 -14.04 -4.61
N LEU A 252 -6.46 -13.01 -4.88
CA LEU A 252 -7.40 -12.45 -3.91
C LEU A 252 -8.82 -12.38 -4.47
N PRO A 253 -9.86 -12.54 -3.63
CA PRO A 253 -11.23 -12.25 -4.03
C PRO A 253 -11.39 -10.77 -4.39
N HIS A 254 -12.07 -10.49 -5.51
CA HIS A 254 -12.34 -9.16 -6.04
C HIS A 254 -13.77 -9.06 -6.59
N GLY A 255 -14.74 -8.95 -5.71
CA GLY A 255 -16.15 -9.09 -6.07
C GLY A 255 -16.46 -10.53 -6.51
N GLU A 256 -16.98 -10.69 -7.74
CA GLU A 256 -17.21 -12.00 -8.38
C GLU A 256 -15.98 -12.49 -9.16
N ASP A 257 -14.89 -11.72 -9.15
CA ASP A 257 -13.66 -11.97 -9.89
C ASP A 257 -12.48 -12.25 -8.97
N THR A 258 -11.33 -12.53 -9.56
CA THR A 258 -10.07 -12.79 -8.88
C THR A 258 -9.02 -11.76 -9.28
N LEU A 259 -8.40 -11.12 -8.27
CA LEU A 259 -7.28 -10.21 -8.43
C LEU A 259 -5.96 -10.97 -8.26
N LEU A 260 -5.06 -10.82 -9.24
CA LEU A 260 -3.69 -11.35 -9.18
C LEU A 260 -2.68 -10.21 -9.15
N GLY A 261 -1.67 -10.31 -8.30
CA GLY A 261 -0.56 -9.35 -8.20
C GLY A 261 0.29 -9.58 -6.98
N THR A 262 1.43 -8.97 -6.92
CA THR A 262 1.87 -7.82 -7.71
C THR A 262 3.27 -8.10 -8.27
N THR A 263 3.59 -7.45 -9.38
CA THR A 263 4.96 -7.41 -9.90
C THR A 263 5.82 -6.35 -9.19
N GLU A 264 7.11 -6.32 -9.49
CA GLU A 264 8.05 -5.31 -9.00
C GLU A 264 9.03 -4.95 -10.13
N VAL A 265 8.78 -3.82 -10.82
CA VAL A 265 9.58 -3.34 -11.94
C VAL A 265 10.03 -1.91 -11.67
N SER A 266 11.31 -1.62 -11.86
CA SER A 266 11.83 -0.25 -11.74
C SER A 266 11.17 0.65 -12.77
N GLN A 267 10.79 1.86 -12.36
CA GLN A 267 10.07 2.84 -13.17
C GLN A 267 10.71 4.22 -13.03
N ALA A 268 11.11 4.82 -14.14
CA ALA A 268 11.74 6.14 -14.10
C ALA A 268 10.70 7.28 -14.09
N ASP A 269 9.62 7.13 -14.86
CA ASP A 269 8.62 8.21 -15.05
C ASP A 269 7.32 7.88 -14.32
N PRO A 270 6.94 8.66 -13.28
CA PRO A 270 5.71 8.44 -12.54
C PRO A 270 4.42 8.69 -13.32
N ASP A 271 4.49 9.36 -14.47
CA ASP A 271 3.32 9.64 -15.32
C ASP A 271 3.01 8.48 -16.27
N ARG A 272 3.94 7.53 -16.45
CA ARG A 272 3.76 6.33 -17.27
C ARG A 272 3.53 5.11 -16.38
N CYS A 273 2.30 4.92 -15.93
CA CYS A 273 1.95 3.83 -15.03
C CYS A 273 0.90 2.92 -15.65
N ALA A 274 1.37 1.95 -16.45
CA ALA A 274 0.56 0.88 -17.02
C ALA A 274 1.29 -0.46 -16.89
N PRO A 275 0.58 -1.60 -16.76
CA PRO A 275 1.20 -2.93 -16.84
C PRO A 275 1.88 -3.12 -18.19
N SER A 276 3.05 -3.77 -18.18
CA SER A 276 3.66 -4.22 -19.44
C SER A 276 3.18 -5.63 -19.79
N ASP A 277 3.38 -6.03 -21.05
CA ASP A 277 3.06 -7.37 -21.52
C ASP A 277 3.82 -8.44 -20.76
N GLU A 278 5.10 -8.19 -20.46
CA GLU A 278 5.95 -9.10 -19.68
C GLU A 278 5.44 -9.27 -18.24
N GLU A 279 4.93 -8.21 -17.61
CA GLU A 279 4.35 -8.29 -16.29
C GLU A 279 3.05 -9.10 -16.30
N ILE A 280 2.22 -8.92 -17.31
CA ILE A 280 0.98 -9.68 -17.49
C ILE A 280 1.30 -11.17 -17.68
N ASP A 281 2.23 -11.51 -18.59
CA ASP A 281 2.64 -12.90 -18.83
C ASP A 281 3.25 -13.54 -17.58
N TYR A 282 4.04 -12.79 -16.82
CA TYR A 282 4.59 -13.24 -15.54
C TYR A 282 3.49 -13.61 -14.53
N LEU A 283 2.45 -12.78 -14.40
CA LEU A 283 1.33 -13.06 -13.51
C LEU A 283 0.55 -14.32 -13.95
N ILE A 284 0.25 -14.43 -15.26
CA ILE A 284 -0.44 -15.57 -15.85
C ILE A 284 0.36 -16.85 -15.62
N ALA A 285 1.67 -16.85 -15.92
CA ALA A 285 2.52 -18.02 -15.78
C ALA A 285 2.58 -18.53 -14.33
N ASN A 286 2.69 -17.61 -13.35
CA ASN A 286 2.73 -18.00 -11.95
C ASN A 286 1.37 -18.51 -11.43
N TYR A 287 0.26 -17.95 -11.90
CA TYR A 287 -1.08 -18.48 -11.62
C TYR A 287 -1.22 -19.90 -12.18
N ASN A 288 -0.99 -20.08 -13.48
CA ASN A 288 -1.14 -21.36 -14.18
C ASN A 288 -0.24 -22.48 -13.64
N ARG A 289 0.87 -22.12 -13.00
CA ARG A 289 1.71 -23.09 -12.31
C ARG A 289 1.02 -23.69 -11.08
N CYS A 290 0.22 -22.89 -10.36
CA CYS A 290 -0.38 -23.28 -9.10
C CYS A 290 -1.84 -23.72 -9.20
N PHE A 291 -2.55 -23.36 -10.26
CA PHE A 291 -3.98 -23.64 -10.41
C PHE A 291 -4.26 -24.62 -11.54
N PHE A 292 -5.35 -25.41 -11.40
CA PHE A 292 -5.81 -26.34 -12.43
C PHE A 292 -6.40 -25.61 -13.62
N GLU A 293 -7.22 -24.60 -13.35
CA GLU A 293 -7.80 -23.75 -14.38
C GLU A 293 -6.73 -22.84 -14.97
N VAL A 294 -6.49 -22.98 -16.26
CA VAL A 294 -5.47 -22.23 -16.98
C VAL A 294 -6.10 -20.96 -17.52
N ILE A 295 -5.51 -19.82 -17.16
CA ILE A 295 -5.89 -18.51 -17.71
C ILE A 295 -4.92 -18.07 -18.81
N THR A 296 -5.42 -17.26 -19.72
CA THR A 296 -4.69 -16.64 -20.83
C THR A 296 -4.92 -15.13 -20.83
N ARG A 297 -4.24 -14.39 -21.70
CA ARG A 297 -4.50 -12.95 -21.85
C ARG A 297 -5.95 -12.62 -22.25
N ARG A 298 -6.68 -13.57 -22.87
CA ARG A 298 -8.08 -13.39 -23.29
C ARG A 298 -9.03 -13.38 -22.10
N ASP A 299 -8.64 -13.95 -20.99
CA ASP A 299 -9.43 -14.06 -19.77
C ASP A 299 -9.27 -12.81 -18.88
N ILE A 300 -8.41 -11.86 -19.27
CA ILE A 300 -8.18 -10.64 -18.48
C ILE A 300 -9.36 -9.69 -18.64
N ILE A 301 -10.08 -9.45 -17.55
CA ILE A 301 -11.17 -8.48 -17.45
C ILE A 301 -10.61 -7.06 -17.39
N SER A 302 -9.59 -6.85 -16.57
CA SER A 302 -8.90 -5.58 -16.43
C SER A 302 -7.47 -5.76 -15.93
N ALA A 303 -6.63 -4.77 -16.21
CA ALA A 303 -5.28 -4.71 -15.69
C ALA A 303 -4.95 -3.28 -15.24
N PHE A 304 -4.20 -3.15 -14.15
CA PHE A 304 -3.78 -1.87 -13.63
C PHE A 304 -2.41 -1.95 -12.95
N ALA A 305 -1.75 -0.81 -12.83
CA ALA A 305 -0.49 -0.71 -12.11
C ALA A 305 -0.51 0.45 -11.12
N GLY A 306 0.34 0.37 -10.13
CA GLY A 306 0.62 1.45 -9.19
C GLY A 306 2.12 1.63 -8.99
N ILE A 307 2.56 2.86 -8.76
CA ILE A 307 3.97 3.15 -8.51
C ILE A 307 4.18 3.36 -7.02
N ARG A 308 5.04 2.53 -6.43
CA ARG A 308 5.47 2.66 -5.03
C ARG A 308 6.70 3.56 -4.98
N PRO A 309 6.63 4.73 -4.34
CA PRO A 309 7.83 5.52 -4.05
C PRO A 309 8.54 4.89 -2.84
N ILE A 310 9.67 4.26 -3.05
CA ILE A 310 10.47 3.64 -1.99
C ILE A 310 11.68 4.56 -1.75
N VAL A 311 11.98 4.84 -0.49
CA VAL A 311 13.19 5.61 -0.16
C VAL A 311 14.42 4.81 -0.60
N ALA A 312 15.23 5.41 -1.47
CA ALA A 312 16.39 4.76 -2.03
C ALA A 312 17.37 4.35 -0.92
N SER A 313 17.82 3.12 -0.96
CA SER A 313 18.80 2.56 -0.02
C SER A 313 19.93 1.91 -0.80
N LYS A 314 21.10 1.82 -0.17
CA LYS A 314 22.25 1.10 -0.73
C LYS A 314 22.08 -0.42 -0.71
N THR A 315 20.99 -0.92 -0.10
CA THR A 315 20.66 -2.35 0.01
C THR A 315 19.59 -2.75 -1.00
N ASP A 316 19.47 -4.05 -1.27
CA ASP A 316 18.50 -4.63 -2.21
C ASP A 316 17.06 -4.15 -1.93
N PHE A 317 16.26 -3.87 -2.98
CA PHE A 317 14.88 -3.37 -2.89
C PHE A 317 13.96 -4.24 -2.03
N SER A 318 14.21 -5.55 -1.95
CA SER A 318 13.45 -6.48 -1.12
C SER A 318 13.77 -6.34 0.38
N ALA A 319 14.97 -5.83 0.70
CA ALA A 319 15.47 -5.60 2.06
C ALA A 319 15.46 -4.12 2.45
N ALA A 320 15.23 -3.20 1.49
CA ALA A 320 15.11 -1.77 1.78
C ALA A 320 13.99 -1.57 2.78
N SER A 321 14.27 -0.86 3.85
CA SER A 321 13.26 -0.44 4.82
C SER A 321 12.19 0.34 4.05
N ARG A 322 10.98 -0.24 3.94
CA ARG A 322 9.81 0.42 3.36
C ARG A 322 9.23 1.43 4.35
N GLU A 323 10.09 1.99 5.19
CA GLU A 323 9.75 3.03 6.13
C GLU A 323 9.57 4.34 5.39
N SER A 324 8.68 5.15 5.91
CA SER A 324 8.56 6.53 5.48
C SER A 324 9.66 7.37 6.11
N VAL A 325 10.14 8.34 5.36
CA VAL A 325 11.05 9.36 5.88
C VAL A 325 10.35 10.70 5.92
N ILE A 326 10.45 11.38 7.04
CA ILE A 326 9.95 12.73 7.25
C ILE A 326 11.15 13.67 7.39
N GLU A 327 11.44 14.42 6.32
CA GLU A 327 12.51 15.41 6.27
C GLU A 327 11.92 16.81 6.50
N ARG A 328 12.57 17.62 7.33
CA ARG A 328 12.15 19.01 7.53
C ARG A 328 13.22 19.98 7.08
N GLN A 329 12.83 21.00 6.32
CA GLN A 329 13.66 22.08 5.82
C GLN A 329 12.91 23.41 5.96
N GLY A 330 13.19 24.16 7.02
CA GLY A 330 12.48 25.41 7.31
C GLY A 330 10.98 25.17 7.51
N ARG A 331 10.15 25.75 6.63
CA ARG A 331 8.69 25.58 6.64
C ARG A 331 8.23 24.32 5.88
N LEU A 332 9.10 23.70 5.10
CA LEU A 332 8.80 22.50 4.31
C LEU A 332 9.02 21.23 5.13
N ILE A 333 8.07 20.31 4.99
CA ILE A 333 8.15 18.94 5.46
C ILE A 333 7.96 18.02 4.24
N ASN A 334 8.98 17.27 3.89
CA ASN A 334 8.90 16.24 2.87
C ASN A 334 8.54 14.91 3.50
N VAL A 335 7.62 14.17 2.88
CA VAL A 335 7.23 12.83 3.28
C VAL A 335 7.51 11.89 2.11
N PHE A 336 8.51 11.05 2.26
CA PHE A 336 8.92 10.06 1.28
C PHE A 336 8.47 8.66 1.70
N GLY A 337 7.95 7.88 0.75
CA GLY A 337 7.44 6.53 1.04
C GLY A 337 6.06 6.56 1.70
N GLY A 338 5.87 5.68 2.66
CA GLY A 338 4.58 5.46 3.33
C GLY A 338 3.75 4.34 2.71
N LYS A 339 2.86 3.78 3.51
CA LYS A 339 1.99 2.67 3.16
C LYS A 339 0.54 3.05 3.36
N TRP A 340 -0.35 2.38 2.63
CA TRP A 340 -1.78 2.59 2.78
C TRP A 340 -2.24 2.30 4.22
N THR A 341 -1.91 1.12 4.74
CA THR A 341 -2.34 0.66 6.05
C THR A 341 -1.93 1.62 7.18
N THR A 342 -0.69 2.13 7.16
CA THR A 342 -0.12 2.97 8.23
C THR A 342 -0.22 4.47 7.95
N SER A 343 -1.06 4.89 6.99
CA SER A 343 -1.20 6.29 6.60
C SER A 343 -1.61 7.22 7.76
N ARG A 344 -2.42 6.72 8.72
CA ARG A 344 -2.81 7.47 9.91
C ARG A 344 -1.62 7.67 10.85
N ALA A 345 -0.89 6.62 11.17
CA ALA A 345 0.30 6.72 12.03
C ALA A 345 1.36 7.65 11.42
N LEU A 346 1.58 7.55 10.10
CA LEU A 346 2.45 8.47 9.38
C LEU A 346 1.97 9.92 9.50
N ALA A 347 0.69 10.19 9.33
CA ALA A 347 0.11 11.52 9.45
C ALA A 347 0.34 12.13 10.85
N GLU A 348 0.15 11.33 11.91
CA GLU A 348 0.43 11.75 13.28
C GLU A 348 1.91 12.08 13.51
N ALA A 349 2.82 11.27 12.93
CA ALA A 349 4.27 11.53 12.98
C ALA A 349 4.65 12.82 12.23
N VAL A 350 4.03 13.11 11.08
CA VAL A 350 4.23 14.36 10.33
C VAL A 350 3.82 15.57 11.15
N VAL A 351 2.64 15.51 11.78
CA VAL A 351 2.18 16.63 12.62
C VAL A 351 3.10 16.83 13.82
N THR A 352 3.54 15.77 14.49
CA THR A 352 4.50 15.88 15.60
C THR A 352 5.81 16.52 15.13
N LYS A 353 6.36 16.10 13.99
CA LYS A 353 7.59 16.67 13.41
C LYS A 353 7.44 18.14 13.02
N SER A 354 6.22 18.61 12.74
CA SER A 354 5.94 20.00 12.38
C SER A 354 6.05 20.98 13.54
N GLN A 355 5.95 20.49 14.78
CA GLN A 355 5.92 21.32 16.01
C GLN A 355 7.34 21.64 16.52
N HIS A 356 8.29 20.81 16.20
CA HIS A 356 9.72 20.98 16.55
C HIS A 356 10.50 21.59 15.39
#